data_6df2496f6175a17e45312202aec07c9b
#
_entry.id   6df2496f6175a17e45312202aec07c9b
#
_cell.length_a   1.000
_cell.length_b   1.000
_cell.length_c   1.000
_cell.angle_alpha   90.00
_cell.angle_beta   90.00
_cell.angle_gamma   90.00
#
_symmetry.space_group_name_H-M   'P 1'
#
loop_
_entity.id
_entity.type
_entity.pdbx_description
1 polymer ?
#
loop_
_entity_poly.entity_id
_entity_poly.type
_entity_poly.pdbx_seq_one_letter_code
_entity_poly.pdbx_strand_id
1 'polypeptide(L)'
;MLNARSIWAWIWKYDFVLIIFGIGRKIMLDIKLLRNNFEEVEKALSTRNEEFDLSLFKDLDEKRRNLLGEVETLKAEQNATSKLIPQYKKEGKDVAPIMAEMKEISEKVKTLNGELSKAEEDLNNYMLTLPNIPNPTVPQGMTDEDNVEIRKFGEPTKFDFEPKAHWDLGADLGILDPETAAKISGSRFTVYRDLGAKLERAIVNFFLDT
;
A
#
# COMPACT_ATOMS: atom_id res chain seq x y z
N MET A 1 10.59 7.24 -40.28
CA MET A 1 10.50 5.88 -39.72
C MET A 1 11.45 5.77 -38.53
N LEU A 2 10.95 5.93 -37.33
CA LEU A 2 11.76 5.74 -36.10
C LEU A 2 11.91 4.24 -35.87
N ASN A 3 13.15 3.79 -35.82
CA ASN A 3 13.53 2.39 -35.69
C ASN A 3 13.17 1.89 -34.26
N ALA A 4 12.51 0.75 -34.14
CA ALA A 4 12.10 0.14 -32.87
C ALA A 4 13.22 0.05 -31.80
N ARG A 5 14.49 -0.02 -32.23
CA ARG A 5 15.66 0.01 -31.34
C ARG A 5 15.88 1.34 -30.62
N SER A 6 15.42 2.46 -31.19
CA SER A 6 15.54 3.78 -30.55
C SER A 6 14.48 4.00 -29.47
N ILE A 7 13.31 3.37 -29.59
CA ILE A 7 12.24 3.43 -28.58
C ILE A 7 12.64 2.67 -27.32
N TRP A 8 13.25 1.49 -27.47
CA TRP A 8 13.77 0.71 -26.33
C TRP A 8 14.94 1.38 -25.61
N ALA A 9 15.82 2.08 -26.35
CA ALA A 9 16.92 2.85 -25.77
C ALA A 9 16.41 4.10 -25.01
N TRP A 10 15.28 4.65 -25.42
CA TRP A 10 14.62 5.78 -24.75
C TRP A 10 13.92 5.34 -23.45
N ILE A 11 13.27 4.18 -23.46
CA ILE A 11 12.63 3.57 -22.29
C ILE A 11 13.67 3.20 -21.22
N TRP A 12 14.87 2.75 -21.65
CA TRP A 12 15.98 2.40 -20.73
C TRP A 12 16.71 3.63 -20.16
N LYS A 13 16.66 4.76 -20.84
CA LYS A 13 17.38 5.97 -20.44
C LYS A 13 16.61 6.86 -19.45
N TYR A 14 15.33 6.62 -19.31
CA TYR A 14 14.51 7.25 -18.28
C TYR A 14 13.91 6.13 -17.43
N ASP A 15 14.46 5.89 -16.29
CA ASP A 15 14.02 5.04 -15.17
C ASP A 15 12.49 4.78 -15.04
N PHE A 16 11.82 4.44 -16.13
CA PHE A 16 10.37 4.24 -16.18
C PHE A 16 9.97 3.02 -15.34
N VAL A 17 10.86 1.99 -15.26
CA VAL A 17 10.68 0.83 -14.39
C VAL A 17 10.85 1.21 -12.91
N LEU A 18 11.76 2.14 -12.60
CA LEU A 18 11.95 2.68 -11.26
C LEU A 18 10.81 3.63 -10.85
N ILE A 19 10.16 4.32 -11.80
CA ILE A 19 8.98 5.15 -11.56
C ILE A 19 7.78 4.26 -11.19
N ILE A 20 7.54 3.13 -11.88
CA ILE A 20 6.44 2.22 -11.54
C ILE A 20 6.67 1.58 -10.17
N PHE A 21 7.90 1.13 -9.85
CA PHE A 21 8.24 0.61 -8.53
C PHE A 21 8.42 1.68 -7.46
N GLY A 22 8.78 2.91 -7.85
CA GLY A 22 8.89 4.06 -6.95
C GLY A 22 7.53 4.68 -6.59
N ILE A 23 6.58 4.68 -7.52
CA ILE A 23 5.20 5.16 -7.28
C ILE A 23 4.48 4.22 -6.31
N GLY A 24 4.67 2.90 -6.42
CA GLY A 24 4.09 1.93 -5.49
C GLY A 24 4.57 2.10 -4.03
N ARG A 25 5.80 2.61 -3.82
CA ARG A 25 6.33 2.92 -2.49
C ARG A 25 5.94 4.31 -1.96
N LYS A 26 5.51 5.23 -2.82
CA LYS A 26 5.09 6.59 -2.42
C LYS A 26 3.59 6.70 -2.13
N ILE A 27 2.81 5.69 -2.43
CA ILE A 27 1.34 5.70 -2.27
C ILE A 27 0.93 5.35 -0.84
N MET A 28 1.76 4.63 -0.08
CA MET A 28 1.51 4.29 1.32
C MET A 28 2.40 5.11 2.24
N LEU A 29 1.88 5.41 3.43
CA LEU A 29 2.65 6.09 4.47
C LEU A 29 3.87 5.23 4.85
N ASP A 30 5.08 5.77 4.60
CA ASP A 30 6.33 5.03 4.89
C ASP A 30 6.58 5.01 6.40
N ILE A 31 6.77 3.82 6.95
CA ILE A 31 7.12 3.61 8.36
C ILE A 31 8.40 4.37 8.76
N LYS A 32 9.35 4.54 7.85
CA LYS A 32 10.56 5.32 8.10
C LYS A 32 10.26 6.81 8.29
N LEU A 33 9.25 7.30 7.58
CA LEU A 33 8.82 8.69 7.72
C LEU A 33 8.21 8.91 9.11
N LEU A 34 7.34 8.00 9.55
CA LEU A 34 6.78 8.02 10.91
C LEU A 34 7.86 7.95 12.00
N ARG A 35 8.92 7.15 11.81
CA ARG A 35 10.03 7.06 12.76
C ARG A 35 10.86 8.33 12.86
N ASN A 36 11.13 8.97 11.73
CA ASN A 36 12.09 10.09 11.64
C ASN A 36 11.41 11.45 11.81
N ASN A 37 10.15 11.58 11.39
CA ASN A 37 9.41 12.84 11.29
C ASN A 37 8.02 12.71 11.91
N PHE A 38 7.92 12.12 13.10
CA PHE A 38 6.66 11.81 13.75
C PHE A 38 5.72 13.01 13.88
N GLU A 39 6.22 14.13 14.41
CA GLU A 39 5.41 15.34 14.63
C GLU A 39 4.90 15.97 13.32
N GLU A 40 5.72 15.93 12.26
CA GLU A 40 5.32 16.43 10.94
C GLU A 40 4.21 15.56 10.34
N VAL A 41 4.30 14.23 10.49
CA VAL A 41 3.28 13.29 10.01
C VAL A 41 2.00 13.46 10.82
N GLU A 42 2.08 13.56 12.14
CA GLU A 42 0.93 13.79 13.01
C GLU A 42 0.19 15.08 12.63
N LYS A 43 0.94 16.17 12.44
CA LYS A 43 0.39 17.45 11.98
C LYS A 43 -0.24 17.34 10.59
N ALA A 44 0.41 16.63 9.67
CA ALA A 44 -0.13 16.46 8.32
C ALA A 44 -1.40 15.60 8.30
N LEU A 45 -1.49 14.57 9.14
CA LEU A 45 -2.68 13.74 9.26
C LEU A 45 -3.83 14.46 9.95
N SER A 46 -3.54 15.34 10.91
CA SER A 46 -4.60 16.14 11.60
C SER A 46 -5.36 17.07 10.64
N THR A 47 -4.79 17.37 9.44
CA THR A 47 -5.51 18.16 8.43
C THR A 47 -6.63 17.39 7.73
N ARG A 48 -6.78 16.08 8.00
CA ARG A 48 -7.83 15.23 7.40
C ARG A 48 -9.16 15.24 8.17
N ASN A 49 -9.26 16.05 9.20
CA ASN A 49 -10.46 16.15 10.05
C ASN A 49 -10.89 14.82 10.72
N GLU A 50 -9.95 13.90 10.85
CA GLU A 50 -10.10 12.65 11.58
C GLU A 50 -8.99 12.55 12.62
N GLU A 51 -9.31 11.98 13.78
CA GLU A 51 -8.30 11.69 14.81
C GLU A 51 -7.65 10.33 14.55
N PHE A 52 -6.34 10.33 14.43
CA PHE A 52 -5.54 9.11 14.28
C PHE A 52 -4.68 8.95 15.53
N ASP A 53 -4.88 7.85 16.25
CA ASP A 53 -4.06 7.54 17.43
C ASP A 53 -2.68 6.99 17.02
N LEU A 54 -1.76 7.91 16.74
CA LEU A 54 -0.39 7.55 16.37
C LEU A 54 0.46 7.05 17.56
N SER A 55 -0.05 7.09 18.80
CA SER A 55 0.66 6.52 19.95
C SER A 55 0.81 5.00 19.80
N LEU A 56 -0.22 4.33 19.29
CA LEU A 56 -0.20 2.89 19.01
C LEU A 56 0.93 2.49 18.03
N PHE A 57 1.28 3.37 17.09
CA PHE A 57 2.45 3.13 16.24
C PHE A 57 3.73 3.02 17.03
N LYS A 58 3.95 3.93 17.99
CA LYS A 58 5.16 3.94 18.81
C LYS A 58 5.30 2.65 19.59
N ASP A 59 4.22 2.20 20.21
CA ASP A 59 4.20 0.98 21.03
C ASP A 59 4.48 -0.27 20.19
N LEU A 60 3.83 -0.37 19.02
CA LEU A 60 4.02 -1.50 18.11
C LEU A 60 5.43 -1.53 17.50
N ASP A 61 5.96 -0.37 17.10
CA ASP A 61 7.29 -0.27 16.53
C ASP A 61 8.38 -0.54 17.58
N GLU A 62 8.22 -0.05 18.81
CA GLU A 62 9.14 -0.33 19.91
C GLU A 62 9.15 -1.82 20.25
N LYS A 63 7.99 -2.43 20.40
CA LYS A 63 7.87 -3.89 20.63
C LYS A 63 8.57 -4.70 19.56
N ARG A 64 8.33 -4.36 18.27
CA ARG A 64 8.99 -5.03 17.15
C ARG A 64 10.50 -4.86 17.19
N ARG A 65 11.00 -3.66 17.49
CA ARG A 65 12.45 -3.37 17.54
C ARG A 65 13.13 -4.11 18.68
N ASN A 66 12.51 -4.18 19.85
CA ASN A 66 13.04 -4.89 21.00
C ASN A 66 13.14 -6.39 20.70
N LEU A 67 12.06 -7.01 20.19
CA LEU A 67 12.08 -8.42 19.79
C LEU A 67 13.13 -8.72 18.71
N LEU A 68 13.26 -7.83 17.72
CA LEU A 68 14.28 -7.99 16.68
C LEU A 68 15.70 -7.95 17.27
N GLY A 69 15.97 -7.00 18.17
CA GLY A 69 17.28 -6.89 18.84
C GLY A 69 17.60 -8.13 19.69
N GLU A 70 16.62 -8.68 20.41
CA GLU A 70 16.81 -9.91 21.18
C GLU A 70 17.11 -11.12 20.27
N VAL A 71 16.36 -11.26 19.18
CA VAL A 71 16.58 -12.32 18.19
C VAL A 71 17.96 -12.21 17.55
N GLU A 72 18.39 -11.00 17.17
CA GLU A 72 19.71 -10.77 16.57
C GLU A 72 20.83 -11.08 17.56
N THR A 73 20.67 -10.68 18.82
CA THR A 73 21.64 -10.96 19.88
C THR A 73 21.80 -12.47 20.09
N LEU A 74 20.70 -13.20 20.26
CA LEU A 74 20.73 -14.65 20.45
C LEU A 74 21.28 -15.39 19.23
N LYS A 75 20.98 -14.94 18.02
CA LYS A 75 21.58 -15.50 16.79
C LYS A 75 23.09 -15.25 16.71
N ALA A 76 23.55 -14.08 17.13
CA ALA A 76 24.98 -13.78 17.21
C ALA A 76 25.69 -14.67 18.23
N GLU A 77 25.09 -14.88 19.40
CA GLU A 77 25.55 -15.79 20.43
C GLU A 77 25.61 -17.25 19.95
N GLN A 78 24.53 -17.71 19.32
CA GLN A 78 24.48 -19.06 18.71
C GLN A 78 25.59 -19.25 17.67
N ASN A 79 25.84 -18.25 16.83
CA ASN A 79 26.89 -18.29 15.82
C ASN A 79 28.30 -18.31 16.48
N ALA A 80 28.50 -17.54 17.53
CA ALA A 80 29.76 -17.54 18.29
C ALA A 80 30.03 -18.89 18.95
N THR A 81 29.04 -19.42 19.65
CA THR A 81 29.12 -20.72 20.34
C THR A 81 29.34 -21.87 19.33
N SER A 82 28.68 -21.82 18.17
CA SER A 82 28.85 -22.80 17.12
C SER A 82 30.31 -22.89 16.60
N LYS A 83 31.01 -21.76 16.53
CA LYS A 83 32.42 -21.70 16.10
C LYS A 83 33.37 -22.36 17.11
N LEU A 84 32.99 -22.50 18.36
CA LEU A 84 33.82 -23.16 19.41
C LEU A 84 33.79 -24.71 19.32
N ILE A 85 32.72 -25.28 18.73
CA ILE A 85 32.56 -26.74 18.67
C ILE A 85 33.74 -27.45 17.98
N PRO A 86 34.22 -27.00 16.80
CA PRO A 86 35.38 -27.62 16.15
C PRO A 86 36.66 -27.52 16.98
N GLN A 87 36.83 -26.45 17.74
CA GLN A 87 37.99 -26.24 18.60
C GLN A 87 37.95 -27.20 19.79
N TYR A 88 36.81 -27.32 20.47
CA TYR A 88 36.62 -28.23 21.60
C TYR A 88 36.84 -29.69 21.20
N LYS A 89 36.36 -30.08 19.99
CA LYS A 89 36.63 -31.41 19.42
C LYS A 89 38.10 -31.66 19.19
N LYS A 90 38.86 -30.68 18.71
CA LYS A 90 40.32 -30.80 18.49
C LYS A 90 41.08 -30.92 19.82
N GLU A 91 40.61 -30.23 20.85
CA GLU A 91 41.21 -30.26 22.19
C GLU A 91 40.75 -31.46 23.03
N GLY A 92 39.90 -32.36 22.51
CA GLY A 92 39.38 -33.54 23.24
C GLY A 92 38.44 -33.18 24.39
N LYS A 93 37.91 -31.95 24.43
CA LYS A 93 36.97 -31.50 25.45
C LYS A 93 35.55 -32.00 25.16
N ASP A 94 34.76 -32.17 26.20
CA ASP A 94 33.36 -32.54 26.05
C ASP A 94 32.55 -31.40 25.40
N VAL A 95 31.85 -31.72 24.33
CA VAL A 95 31.01 -30.79 23.59
C VAL A 95 29.53 -30.84 24.00
N ALA A 96 29.14 -31.79 24.85
CA ALA A 96 27.75 -31.96 25.26
C ALA A 96 27.17 -30.74 25.98
N PRO A 97 27.91 -30.03 26.86
CA PRO A 97 27.39 -28.79 27.48
C PRO A 97 27.09 -27.70 26.45
N ILE A 98 28.00 -27.50 25.46
CA ILE A 98 27.83 -26.50 24.40
C ILE A 98 26.64 -26.83 23.50
N MET A 99 26.44 -28.11 23.19
CA MET A 99 25.29 -28.54 22.41
C MET A 99 23.96 -28.35 23.17
N ALA A 100 23.95 -28.55 24.48
CA ALA A 100 22.78 -28.28 25.31
C ALA A 100 22.44 -26.79 25.32
N GLU A 101 23.42 -25.91 25.52
CA GLU A 101 23.27 -24.47 25.48
C GLU A 101 22.75 -23.99 24.10
N MET A 102 23.33 -24.48 23.00
CA MET A 102 22.87 -24.19 21.65
C MET A 102 21.42 -24.61 21.40
N LYS A 103 21.00 -25.74 22.00
CA LYS A 103 19.61 -26.17 21.89
C LYS A 103 18.67 -25.21 22.62
N GLU A 104 19.04 -24.77 23.81
CA GLU A 104 18.25 -23.77 24.57
C GLU A 104 18.14 -22.44 23.81
N ILE A 105 19.27 -21.95 23.28
CA ILE A 105 19.27 -20.72 22.45
C ILE A 105 18.38 -20.93 21.23
N SER A 106 18.45 -22.06 20.55
CA SER A 106 17.63 -22.37 19.39
C SER A 106 16.13 -22.36 19.70
N GLU A 107 15.70 -22.91 20.81
CA GLU A 107 14.30 -22.89 21.25
C GLU A 107 13.85 -21.46 21.60
N LYS A 108 14.69 -20.68 22.29
CA LYS A 108 14.40 -19.26 22.55
C LYS A 108 14.26 -18.45 21.26
N VAL A 109 15.19 -18.60 20.32
CA VAL A 109 15.15 -17.94 19.02
C VAL A 109 13.88 -18.31 18.24
N LYS A 110 13.45 -19.57 18.31
CA LYS A 110 12.21 -20.02 17.65
C LYS A 110 10.98 -19.34 18.25
N THR A 111 10.89 -19.27 19.57
CA THR A 111 9.78 -18.60 20.28
C THR A 111 9.75 -17.11 19.96
N LEU A 112 10.88 -16.43 20.10
CA LEU A 112 10.99 -15.00 19.82
C LEU A 112 10.75 -14.65 18.34
N ASN A 113 11.12 -15.50 17.38
CA ASN A 113 10.75 -15.30 15.98
C ASN A 113 9.23 -15.40 15.77
N GLY A 114 8.53 -16.26 16.51
CA GLY A 114 7.06 -16.31 16.48
C GLY A 114 6.43 -15.02 16.99
N GLU A 115 6.94 -14.50 18.11
CA GLU A 115 6.49 -13.22 18.68
C GLU A 115 6.81 -12.03 17.77
N LEU A 116 8.02 -12.02 17.18
CA LEU A 116 8.43 -11.01 16.22
C LEU A 116 7.53 -11.01 14.99
N SER A 117 7.24 -12.18 14.42
CA SER A 117 6.34 -12.29 13.26
C SER A 117 4.95 -11.72 13.56
N LYS A 118 4.42 -12.00 14.77
CA LYS A 118 3.15 -11.42 15.20
C LYS A 118 3.24 -9.91 15.40
N ALA A 119 4.30 -9.40 16.00
CA ALA A 119 4.48 -7.96 16.16
C ALA A 119 4.64 -7.24 14.81
N GLU A 120 5.26 -7.87 13.82
CA GLU A 120 5.35 -7.35 12.44
C GLU A 120 4.00 -7.35 11.73
N GLU A 121 3.20 -8.39 11.94
CA GLU A 121 1.82 -8.45 11.41
C GLU A 121 0.94 -7.38 12.05
N ASP A 122 0.96 -7.23 13.38
CA ASP A 122 0.20 -6.23 14.12
C ASP A 122 0.57 -4.81 13.65
N LEU A 123 1.87 -4.51 13.52
CA LEU A 123 2.36 -3.23 13.02
C LEU A 123 1.93 -2.97 11.58
N ASN A 124 2.04 -3.97 10.71
CA ASN A 124 1.62 -3.85 9.31
C ASN A 124 0.11 -3.60 9.19
N ASN A 125 -0.69 -4.34 9.94
CA ASN A 125 -2.14 -4.19 9.95
C ASN A 125 -2.53 -2.78 10.43
N TYR A 126 -1.88 -2.27 11.47
CA TYR A 126 -2.08 -0.89 11.91
C TYR A 126 -1.69 0.13 10.83
N MET A 127 -0.52 -0.03 10.19
CA MET A 127 -0.08 0.86 9.13
C MET A 127 -1.05 0.92 7.94
N LEU A 128 -1.75 -0.18 7.65
CA LEU A 128 -2.78 -0.23 6.61
C LEU A 128 -4.05 0.58 6.96
N THR A 129 -4.28 0.88 8.22
CA THR A 129 -5.40 1.74 8.64
C THR A 129 -5.09 3.23 8.52
N LEU A 130 -3.81 3.60 8.46
CA LEU A 130 -3.42 5.00 8.36
C LEU A 130 -3.56 5.53 6.94
N PRO A 131 -4.19 6.70 6.75
CA PRO A 131 -4.26 7.32 5.44
C PRO A 131 -2.92 7.94 5.03
N ASN A 132 -2.79 8.22 3.74
CA ASN A 132 -1.63 8.95 3.24
C ASN A 132 -1.64 10.42 3.66
N ILE A 133 -0.45 11.01 3.75
CA ILE A 133 -0.28 12.44 3.96
C ILE A 133 -0.92 13.20 2.79
N PRO A 134 -1.79 14.18 3.04
CA PRO A 134 -2.34 15.02 1.99
C PRO A 134 -1.27 15.82 1.27
N ASN A 135 -1.48 16.12 0.00
CA ASN A 135 -0.60 17.04 -0.71
C ASN A 135 -0.72 18.44 -0.08
N PRO A 136 0.37 19.18 0.11
CA PRO A 136 0.32 20.53 0.72
C PRO A 136 -0.57 21.53 -0.01
N THR A 137 -0.91 21.28 -1.27
CA THR A 137 -1.82 22.13 -2.05
C THR A 137 -3.31 21.85 -1.80
N VAL A 138 -3.64 20.75 -1.09
CA VAL A 138 -5.03 20.41 -0.75
C VAL A 138 -5.50 21.36 0.36
N PRO A 139 -6.60 22.10 0.13
CA PRO A 139 -7.17 22.97 1.16
C PRO A 139 -7.68 22.13 2.34
N GLN A 140 -7.57 22.69 3.54
CA GLN A 140 -8.20 22.10 4.70
C GLN A 140 -9.68 22.48 4.70
N GLY A 141 -10.59 21.50 4.78
CA GLY A 141 -12.03 21.74 4.77
C GLY A 141 -12.79 20.56 5.35
N MET A 142 -14.04 20.79 5.77
CA MET A 142 -14.93 19.79 6.37
C MET A 142 -15.90 19.18 5.36
N THR A 143 -16.20 19.91 4.30
CA THR A 143 -17.18 19.53 3.27
C THR A 143 -16.63 19.75 1.86
N ASP A 144 -17.36 19.31 0.88
CA ASP A 144 -17.05 19.53 -0.53
C ASP A 144 -17.18 21.01 -0.96
N GLU A 145 -17.89 21.82 -0.17
CA GLU A 145 -17.97 23.28 -0.38
C GLU A 145 -16.64 24.00 -0.13
N ASP A 146 -15.77 23.40 0.67
CA ASP A 146 -14.43 23.93 0.98
C ASP A 146 -13.43 23.64 -0.17
N ASN A 147 -13.82 22.87 -1.19
CA ASN A 147 -12.97 22.55 -2.33
C ASN A 147 -12.68 23.79 -3.17
N VAL A 148 -11.42 23.96 -3.56
CA VAL A 148 -10.98 25.04 -4.43
C VAL A 148 -10.92 24.56 -5.87
N GLU A 149 -11.67 25.21 -6.77
CA GLU A 149 -11.59 24.94 -8.20
C GLU A 149 -10.20 25.36 -8.73
N ILE A 150 -9.38 24.39 -9.13
CA ILE A 150 -8.03 24.64 -9.64
C ILE A 150 -8.04 25.09 -11.09
N ARG A 151 -8.93 24.52 -11.91
CA ARG A 151 -9.02 24.81 -13.35
C ARG A 151 -10.40 24.50 -13.87
N LYS A 152 -10.92 25.40 -14.68
CA LYS A 152 -12.14 25.21 -15.45
C LYS A 152 -11.79 25.19 -16.94
N PHE A 153 -12.41 24.30 -17.71
CA PHE A 153 -12.26 24.23 -19.14
C PHE A 153 -13.64 24.11 -19.81
N GLY A 154 -13.96 25.07 -20.69
CA GLY A 154 -15.24 25.15 -21.37
C GLY A 154 -16.37 25.66 -20.48
N GLU A 155 -17.54 25.72 -21.05
CA GLU A 155 -18.79 26.08 -20.37
C GLU A 155 -19.77 24.91 -20.52
N PRO A 156 -20.55 24.56 -19.49
CA PRO A 156 -21.63 23.58 -19.62
C PRO A 156 -22.62 24.02 -20.71
N THR A 157 -23.03 23.08 -21.54
CA THR A 157 -24.04 23.34 -22.58
C THR A 157 -25.34 23.77 -21.90
N LYS A 158 -25.89 24.91 -22.35
CA LYS A 158 -27.22 25.37 -21.93
C LYS A 158 -28.26 24.75 -22.86
N PHE A 159 -29.18 24.01 -22.28
CA PHE A 159 -30.30 23.41 -22.99
C PHE A 159 -31.53 24.33 -22.88
N ASP A 160 -32.34 24.33 -23.93
CA ASP A 160 -33.64 24.99 -23.95
C ASP A 160 -34.80 24.09 -23.48
N PHE A 161 -34.44 22.89 -23.00
CA PHE A 161 -35.31 21.86 -22.42
C PHE A 161 -34.73 21.36 -21.13
N GLU A 162 -35.55 20.70 -20.31
CA GLU A 162 -35.11 20.05 -19.07
C GLU A 162 -34.35 18.73 -19.39
N PRO A 163 -33.03 18.64 -19.11
CA PRO A 163 -32.25 17.46 -19.41
C PRO A 163 -32.60 16.32 -18.47
N LYS A 164 -32.79 15.12 -19.03
CA LYS A 164 -32.96 13.89 -18.25
C LYS A 164 -31.61 13.44 -17.63
N ALA A 165 -31.69 12.78 -16.47
CA ALA A 165 -30.53 12.15 -15.85
C ALA A 165 -30.01 10.99 -16.72
N HIS A 166 -28.71 10.71 -16.64
CA HIS A 166 -28.07 9.67 -17.46
C HIS A 166 -28.64 8.27 -17.25
N TRP A 167 -29.10 7.95 -16.04
CA TRP A 167 -29.73 6.66 -15.76
C TRP A 167 -31.09 6.51 -16.44
N ASP A 168 -31.88 7.58 -16.51
CA ASP A 168 -33.16 7.61 -17.23
C ASP A 168 -32.93 7.49 -18.74
N LEU A 169 -31.98 8.28 -19.28
CA LEU A 169 -31.59 8.22 -20.68
C LEU A 169 -31.06 6.83 -21.07
N GLY A 170 -30.24 6.22 -20.20
CA GLY A 170 -29.68 4.88 -20.45
C GLY A 170 -30.74 3.79 -20.48
N ALA A 171 -31.74 3.89 -19.61
CA ALA A 171 -32.89 2.97 -19.58
C ALA A 171 -33.81 3.20 -20.79
N ASP A 172 -34.17 4.44 -21.08
CA ASP A 172 -35.03 4.81 -22.23
C ASP A 172 -34.43 4.37 -23.57
N LEU A 173 -33.10 4.49 -23.72
CA LEU A 173 -32.36 4.05 -24.90
C LEU A 173 -32.10 2.54 -24.93
N GLY A 174 -32.40 1.82 -23.87
CA GLY A 174 -32.15 0.40 -23.73
C GLY A 174 -30.67 0.00 -23.67
N ILE A 175 -29.79 0.94 -23.34
CA ILE A 175 -28.34 0.72 -23.25
C ILE A 175 -27.85 0.43 -21.84
N LEU A 176 -28.65 0.76 -20.82
CA LEU A 176 -28.43 0.44 -19.41
C LEU A 176 -29.56 -0.38 -18.84
N ASP A 177 -29.26 -1.35 -17.99
CA ASP A 177 -30.23 -2.19 -17.29
C ASP A 177 -29.96 -2.21 -15.78
N PRO A 178 -30.45 -1.18 -15.06
CA PRO A 178 -30.21 -1.06 -13.62
C PRO A 178 -30.95 -2.16 -12.82
N GLU A 179 -32.09 -2.65 -13.30
CA GLU A 179 -32.83 -3.72 -12.62
C GLU A 179 -32.07 -5.04 -12.63
N THR A 180 -31.53 -5.43 -13.79
CA THR A 180 -30.70 -6.62 -13.92
C THR A 180 -29.41 -6.46 -13.11
N ALA A 181 -28.79 -5.29 -13.14
CA ALA A 181 -27.60 -4.98 -12.35
C ALA A 181 -27.85 -5.19 -10.86
N ALA A 182 -28.95 -4.69 -10.34
CA ALA A 182 -29.34 -4.87 -8.94
C ALA A 182 -29.56 -6.35 -8.56
N LYS A 183 -30.15 -7.15 -9.46
CA LYS A 183 -30.36 -8.59 -9.22
C LYS A 183 -29.07 -9.40 -9.22
N ILE A 184 -28.09 -9.06 -10.08
CA ILE A 184 -26.85 -9.81 -10.24
C ILE A 184 -25.84 -9.45 -9.15
N SER A 185 -25.67 -8.15 -8.86
CA SER A 185 -24.54 -7.65 -8.06
C SER A 185 -24.94 -6.66 -6.95
N GLY A 186 -26.22 -6.29 -6.83
CA GLY A 186 -26.71 -5.33 -5.86
C GLY A 186 -26.77 -3.88 -6.40
N SER A 187 -26.96 -2.93 -5.49
CA SER A 187 -27.07 -1.50 -5.82
C SER A 187 -25.75 -0.92 -6.34
N ARG A 188 -25.85 0.10 -7.18
CA ARG A 188 -24.70 0.83 -7.76
C ARG A 188 -23.84 0.06 -8.76
N PHE A 189 -24.27 -1.12 -9.19
CA PHE A 189 -23.68 -1.81 -10.33
C PHE A 189 -24.39 -1.42 -11.62
N THR A 190 -23.68 -1.54 -12.74
CA THR A 190 -24.19 -1.19 -14.06
C THR A 190 -24.10 -2.40 -14.98
N VAL A 191 -25.19 -2.67 -15.70
CA VAL A 191 -25.23 -3.63 -16.81
C VAL A 191 -25.45 -2.85 -18.10
N TYR A 192 -24.49 -2.94 -19.02
CA TYR A 192 -24.62 -2.41 -20.37
C TYR A 192 -25.31 -3.42 -21.28
N ARG A 193 -26.21 -2.95 -22.13
CA ARG A 193 -26.92 -3.77 -23.12
C ARG A 193 -26.68 -3.26 -24.53
N ASP A 194 -26.80 -4.17 -25.47
CA ASP A 194 -26.80 -3.89 -26.92
C ASP A 194 -25.74 -2.90 -27.38
N LEU A 195 -26.16 -1.74 -27.88
CA LEU A 195 -25.25 -0.68 -28.36
C LEU A 195 -24.41 -0.07 -27.25
N GLY A 196 -24.93 0.00 -26.03
CA GLY A 196 -24.15 0.48 -24.86
C GLY A 196 -22.95 -0.42 -24.57
N ALA A 197 -23.15 -1.75 -24.56
CA ALA A 197 -22.08 -2.71 -24.38
C ALA A 197 -21.06 -2.71 -25.56
N LYS A 198 -21.51 -2.42 -26.79
CA LYS A 198 -20.60 -2.27 -27.93
C LYS A 198 -19.78 -1.00 -27.83
N LEU A 199 -20.40 0.11 -27.46
CA LEU A 199 -19.74 1.40 -27.32
C LEU A 199 -18.67 1.34 -26.22
N GLU A 200 -19.00 0.77 -25.06
CA GLU A 200 -18.06 0.65 -23.97
C GLU A 200 -16.81 -0.15 -24.39
N ARG A 201 -16.98 -1.30 -25.03
CA ARG A 201 -15.83 -2.07 -25.56
C ARG A 201 -15.04 -1.33 -26.63
N ALA A 202 -15.72 -0.56 -27.47
CA ALA A 202 -15.04 0.25 -28.50
C ALA A 202 -14.18 1.35 -27.87
N ILE A 203 -14.66 2.00 -26.81
CA ILE A 203 -13.91 3.01 -26.05
C ILE A 203 -12.69 2.38 -25.36
N VAL A 204 -12.87 1.22 -24.71
CA VAL A 204 -11.75 0.48 -24.08
C VAL A 204 -10.67 0.16 -25.11
N ASN A 205 -11.05 -0.41 -26.27
CA ASN A 205 -10.10 -0.71 -27.34
C ASN A 205 -9.40 0.56 -27.86
N PHE A 206 -10.15 1.63 -28.06
CA PHE A 206 -9.57 2.91 -28.49
C PHE A 206 -8.50 3.42 -27.52
N PHE A 207 -8.74 3.35 -26.21
CA PHE A 207 -7.75 3.77 -25.21
C PHE A 207 -6.53 2.83 -25.10
N LEU A 208 -6.72 1.55 -25.41
CA LEU A 208 -5.61 0.60 -25.39
C LEU A 208 -4.74 0.68 -26.66
N ASP A 209 -5.32 1.10 -27.78
CA ASP A 209 -4.65 1.18 -29.07
C ASP A 209 -3.99 2.55 -29.33
N THR A 210 -4.25 3.57 -28.49
CA THR A 210 -3.72 4.92 -28.60
C THR A 210 -2.53 5.14 -27.68
#